data_929d51c5395a6e9b3203738180edf40e
#
_entry.id   929d51c5395a6e9b3203738180edf40e
#
_cell.length_a   1.000
_cell.length_b   1.000
_cell.length_c   1.000
_cell.angle_alpha   90.00
_cell.angle_beta   90.00
_cell.angle_gamma   90.00
#
_symmetry.space_group_name_H-M   'P 1'
#
loop_
_entity.id
_entity.type
_entity.pdbx_description
1 polymer ?
#
loop_
_entity_poly.entity_id
_entity_poly.type
_entity_poly.pdbx_seq_one_letter_code
_entity_poly.pdbx_strand_id
1 'polypeptide(L)'
;FRGMEDGSQLRKELGEQLRSIGDENGPRFSTMRGNVNLYRLFIERSLQILEVGGRLRLIAPDSLLREQSSHPLRQLLVEKHGWSDVWAVEEANHLFPGMTQGVVVLGITAKQSVDALVVRGPISRSDLGRDNGGLSNRVPSFEMETQRWKNWARGTWAIPRLPRDRIERKHTLKILDRLAKLPRLGDKDHYLATNGHCVRVRVGEIDQTSHVKKIDTWVKGRRNRPFIRGVHFCEDEDGSIFIRHPAFRTDIPSRANERQLAMWIGESNQRYGVRIACQAIVNAHQDRRLRWAVISDGCVLGNSVNHIELHPEIKRFLIEKHGSLETALHWLCELLNDNSLDEWARAWSANNNVNNYELEMLPLAIEVAPEIGTVRV
;
A
#
# COMPACT_ATOMS: atom_id res chain seq x y z
N PHE A 1 24.50 -0.91 7.84
CA PHE A 1 24.18 0.49 8.23
C PHE A 1 22.99 0.63 9.20
N ARG A 2 22.42 -0.47 9.74
CA ARG A 2 21.46 -0.40 10.84
C ARG A 2 22.23 -0.42 12.15
N GLY A 3 22.22 0.70 12.90
CA GLY A 3 22.77 0.74 14.26
C GLY A 3 23.81 1.82 14.58
N MET A 4 24.14 2.69 13.62
CA MET A 4 25.00 3.85 13.90
C MET A 4 24.15 5.12 13.92
N GLU A 5 24.25 5.93 14.96
CA GLU A 5 23.62 7.27 15.01
C GLU A 5 24.05 8.12 13.80
N ASP A 6 25.28 7.96 13.32
CA ASP A 6 25.78 8.60 12.10
C ASP A 6 25.22 8.04 10.78
N GLY A 7 24.51 6.92 10.80
CA GLY A 7 24.04 6.24 9.58
C GLY A 7 22.97 7.01 8.80
N SER A 8 22.21 7.88 9.45
CA SER A 8 21.22 8.74 8.80
C SER A 8 21.89 9.92 8.08
N GLN A 9 22.88 10.54 8.72
CA GLN A 9 23.65 11.65 8.17
C GLN A 9 24.47 11.20 6.96
N LEU A 10 25.20 10.09 7.10
CA LEU A 10 25.99 9.50 6.01
C LEU A 10 25.13 9.15 4.78
N ARG A 11 23.90 8.62 4.98
CA ARG A 11 22.97 8.35 3.87
C ARG A 11 22.51 9.63 3.18
N LYS A 12 22.29 10.69 3.94
CA LYS A 12 21.89 11.99 3.40
C LYS A 12 23.01 12.56 2.54
N GLU A 13 24.21 12.60 3.07
CA GLU A 13 25.42 13.08 2.38
C GLU A 13 25.71 12.28 1.12
N LEU A 14 25.68 10.94 1.20
CA LEU A 14 25.82 10.07 0.03
C LEU A 14 24.72 10.35 -1.00
N GLY A 15 23.50 10.56 -0.55
CA GLY A 15 22.37 10.89 -1.43
C GLY A 15 22.57 12.22 -2.15
N GLU A 16 23.11 13.23 -1.48
CA GLU A 16 23.44 14.54 -2.04
C GLU A 16 24.59 14.43 -3.06
N GLN A 17 25.66 13.72 -2.70
CA GLN A 17 26.78 13.45 -3.61
C GLN A 17 26.32 12.71 -4.88
N LEU A 18 25.50 11.67 -4.75
CA LEU A 18 25.00 10.92 -5.91
C LEU A 18 24.08 11.76 -6.81
N ARG A 19 23.32 12.70 -6.25
CA ARG A 19 22.51 13.64 -7.02
C ARG A 19 23.33 14.67 -7.77
N SER A 20 24.48 15.05 -7.24
CA SER A 20 25.40 16.02 -7.88
C SER A 20 26.21 15.41 -9.03
N ILE A 21 26.27 14.08 -9.13
CA ILE A 21 26.96 13.44 -10.25
C ILE A 21 26.14 13.61 -11.53
N GLY A 22 26.70 14.29 -12.51
CA GLY A 22 26.07 14.56 -13.79
C GLY A 22 27.02 15.33 -14.69
N ASP A 23 26.51 15.73 -15.83
CA ASP A 23 27.20 16.58 -16.82
C ASP A 23 26.21 17.65 -17.35
N GLU A 24 26.58 18.35 -18.41
CA GLU A 24 25.75 19.36 -19.07
C GLU A 24 24.38 18.83 -19.55
N ASN A 25 24.23 17.52 -19.72
CA ASN A 25 22.99 16.86 -20.15
C ASN A 25 22.09 16.49 -18.96
N GLY A 26 22.52 16.72 -17.72
CA GLY A 26 21.75 16.48 -16.51
C GLY A 26 22.35 15.45 -15.56
N PRO A 27 21.58 15.03 -14.53
CA PRO A 27 22.06 14.10 -13.54
C PRO A 27 22.28 12.70 -14.13
N ARG A 28 23.37 12.04 -13.73
CA ARG A 28 23.70 10.67 -14.17
C ARG A 28 22.61 9.65 -13.89
N PHE A 29 21.87 9.85 -12.78
CA PHE A 29 20.80 8.94 -12.36
C PHE A 29 19.46 9.65 -12.37
N SER A 30 18.62 9.28 -13.33
CA SER A 30 17.27 9.84 -13.50
C SER A 30 16.25 9.26 -12.53
N THR A 31 16.55 8.09 -11.94
CA THR A 31 15.61 7.34 -11.08
C THR A 31 15.73 7.67 -9.60
N MET A 32 16.59 8.63 -9.21
CA MET A 32 16.79 9.01 -7.82
C MET A 32 15.59 9.78 -7.25
N ARG A 33 14.75 9.09 -6.48
CA ARG A 33 13.62 9.69 -5.76
C ARG A 33 13.55 9.17 -4.32
N GLY A 34 13.32 10.06 -3.37
CA GLY A 34 13.24 9.71 -1.95
C GLY A 34 14.57 9.19 -1.38
N ASN A 35 14.50 8.20 -0.53
CA ASN A 35 15.69 7.55 0.04
C ASN A 35 16.47 6.80 -1.04
N VAL A 36 17.79 7.01 -1.05
CA VAL A 36 18.68 6.33 -2.00
C VAL A 36 18.74 4.85 -1.67
N ASN A 37 18.40 4.04 -2.67
CA ASN A 37 18.58 2.60 -2.59
C ASN A 37 19.52 2.16 -3.73
N LEU A 38 20.69 1.65 -3.36
CA LEU A 38 21.80 1.40 -4.28
C LEU A 38 21.45 0.42 -5.41
N TYR A 39 20.58 -0.57 -5.17
CA TYR A 39 20.21 -1.51 -6.23
C TYR A 39 19.54 -0.82 -7.43
N ARG A 40 18.76 0.25 -7.19
CA ARG A 40 18.10 1.02 -8.26
C ARG A 40 19.13 1.71 -9.14
N LEU A 41 20.12 2.34 -8.53
CA LEU A 41 21.20 3.00 -9.25
C LEU A 41 22.09 2.00 -9.99
N PHE A 42 22.29 0.81 -9.40
CA PHE A 42 23.05 -0.26 -10.05
C PHE A 42 22.35 -0.74 -11.33
N ILE A 43 21.03 -0.95 -11.29
CA ILE A 43 20.24 -1.32 -12.46
C ILE A 43 20.34 -0.23 -13.54
N GLU A 44 20.08 1.03 -13.18
CA GLU A 44 20.14 2.16 -14.11
C GLU A 44 21.53 2.28 -14.75
N ARG A 45 22.58 2.18 -13.95
CA ARG A 45 23.96 2.24 -14.45
C ARG A 45 24.28 1.09 -15.38
N SER A 46 23.86 -0.12 -15.06
CA SER A 46 24.06 -1.30 -15.93
C SER A 46 23.42 -1.08 -17.31
N LEU A 47 22.22 -0.50 -17.35
CA LEU A 47 21.52 -0.21 -18.60
C LEU A 47 22.17 0.90 -19.43
N GLN A 48 22.80 1.88 -18.76
CA GLN A 48 23.52 2.96 -19.44
C GLN A 48 24.75 2.45 -20.21
N ILE A 49 25.47 1.47 -19.65
CA ILE A 49 26.71 0.94 -20.26
C ILE A 49 26.45 -0.14 -21.31
N LEU A 50 25.24 -0.71 -21.36
CA LEU A 50 24.90 -1.71 -22.37
C LEU A 50 24.66 -1.08 -23.74
N GLU A 51 25.05 -1.79 -24.79
CA GLU A 51 24.70 -1.46 -26.17
C GLU A 51 23.20 -1.66 -26.43
N VAL A 52 22.71 -1.14 -27.54
CA VAL A 52 21.33 -1.38 -28.00
C VAL A 52 21.12 -2.89 -28.20
N GLY A 53 20.08 -3.45 -27.63
CA GLY A 53 19.79 -4.89 -27.66
C GLY A 53 20.60 -5.73 -26.67
N GLY A 54 21.52 -5.13 -25.91
CA GLY A 54 22.24 -5.80 -24.83
C GLY A 54 21.27 -6.32 -23.77
N ARG A 55 21.53 -7.51 -23.21
CA ARG A 55 20.65 -8.17 -22.23
C ARG A 55 21.16 -8.03 -20.82
N LEU A 56 20.27 -7.72 -19.89
CA LEU A 56 20.54 -7.64 -18.46
C LEU A 56 19.69 -8.67 -17.71
N ARG A 57 20.35 -9.46 -16.86
CA ARG A 57 19.70 -10.33 -15.87
C ARG A 57 20.23 -9.98 -14.48
N LEU A 58 19.34 -9.63 -13.57
CA LEU A 58 19.70 -9.22 -12.21
C LEU A 58 18.69 -9.73 -11.19
N ILE A 59 19.19 -9.99 -9.98
CA ILE A 59 18.35 -10.18 -8.79
C ILE A 59 18.21 -8.85 -8.08
N ALA A 60 16.97 -8.49 -7.75
CA ALA A 60 16.64 -7.27 -7.01
C ALA A 60 15.60 -7.57 -5.92
N PRO A 61 15.44 -6.70 -4.92
CA PRO A 61 14.35 -6.80 -3.96
C PRO A 61 12.98 -6.72 -4.66
N ASP A 62 12.01 -7.51 -4.20
CA ASP A 62 10.63 -7.52 -4.75
C ASP A 62 9.88 -6.20 -4.56
N SER A 63 10.34 -5.35 -3.63
CA SER A 63 9.87 -3.97 -3.45
C SER A 63 9.98 -3.13 -4.73
N LEU A 64 10.90 -3.48 -5.64
CA LEU A 64 10.98 -2.90 -6.98
C LEU A 64 9.63 -2.96 -7.70
N LEU A 65 8.87 -4.03 -7.54
CA LEU A 65 7.65 -4.25 -8.30
C LEU A 65 6.52 -3.30 -7.90
N ARG A 66 6.47 -2.82 -6.65
CA ARG A 66 5.29 -2.14 -6.10
C ARG A 66 5.58 -0.86 -5.32
N GLU A 67 6.75 -0.71 -4.71
CA GLU A 67 7.05 0.51 -3.94
C GLU A 67 6.99 1.78 -4.79
N GLN A 68 6.40 2.84 -4.22
CA GLN A 68 6.29 4.15 -4.89
C GLN A 68 7.66 4.75 -5.22
N SER A 69 8.63 4.56 -4.34
CA SER A 69 10.01 5.06 -4.54
C SER A 69 10.72 4.42 -5.74
N SER A 70 10.26 3.25 -6.20
CA SER A 70 10.79 2.53 -7.37
C SER A 70 10.07 2.88 -8.68
N HIS A 71 9.02 3.72 -8.65
CA HIS A 71 8.28 4.13 -9.84
C HIS A 71 9.19 4.71 -10.95
N PRO A 72 10.11 5.67 -10.68
CA PRO A 72 10.97 6.20 -11.75
C PRO A 72 11.82 5.14 -12.43
N LEU A 73 12.29 4.13 -11.68
CA LEU A 73 13.02 3.02 -12.28
C LEU A 73 12.10 2.14 -13.14
N ARG A 74 10.91 1.76 -12.66
CA ARG A 74 9.95 1.01 -13.47
C ARG A 74 9.58 1.75 -14.75
N GLN A 75 9.36 3.06 -14.65
CA GLN A 75 9.10 3.92 -15.81
C GLN A 75 10.27 3.87 -16.81
N LEU A 76 11.50 3.99 -16.34
CA LEU A 76 12.70 3.87 -17.19
C LEU A 76 12.74 2.51 -17.89
N LEU A 77 12.48 1.42 -17.16
CA LEU A 77 12.53 0.04 -17.70
C LEU A 77 11.49 -0.20 -18.79
N VAL A 78 10.29 0.39 -18.66
CA VAL A 78 9.19 0.19 -19.63
C VAL A 78 9.29 1.15 -20.81
N GLU A 79 9.62 2.43 -20.56
CA GLU A 79 9.54 3.47 -21.58
C GLU A 79 10.84 3.63 -22.40
N LYS A 80 11.99 3.25 -21.85
CA LYS A 80 13.30 3.41 -22.49
C LYS A 80 14.01 2.09 -22.78
N HIS A 81 13.55 1.00 -22.16
CA HIS A 81 14.14 -0.32 -22.31
C HIS A 81 13.04 -1.36 -22.50
N GLY A 82 13.40 -2.60 -22.79
CA GLY A 82 12.48 -3.73 -22.91
C GLY A 82 12.46 -4.57 -21.65
N TRP A 83 11.63 -4.25 -20.68
CA TRP A 83 11.41 -5.10 -19.54
C TRP A 83 10.52 -6.28 -19.94
N SER A 84 11.15 -7.38 -20.38
CA SER A 84 10.46 -8.50 -21.01
C SER A 84 10.02 -9.61 -20.07
N ASP A 85 10.71 -9.76 -18.92
CA ASP A 85 10.50 -10.92 -18.05
C ASP A 85 10.83 -10.58 -16.60
N VAL A 86 10.00 -11.08 -15.68
CA VAL A 86 10.22 -10.99 -14.24
C VAL A 86 9.83 -12.29 -13.55
N TRP A 87 10.70 -12.79 -12.67
CA TRP A 87 10.45 -13.94 -11.83
C TRP A 87 10.27 -13.48 -10.41
N ALA A 88 9.06 -13.62 -9.85
CA ALA A 88 8.75 -13.20 -8.49
C ALA A 88 8.95 -14.36 -7.52
N VAL A 89 9.92 -14.23 -6.64
CA VAL A 89 10.26 -15.21 -5.60
C VAL A 89 9.85 -14.64 -4.25
N GLU A 90 8.87 -15.26 -3.62
CA GLU A 90 8.31 -14.75 -2.36
C GLU A 90 9.18 -15.11 -1.15
N GLU A 91 9.03 -14.30 -0.09
CA GLU A 91 9.79 -14.35 1.16
C GLU A 91 9.82 -15.74 1.82
N ALA A 92 8.67 -16.43 1.84
CA ALA A 92 8.52 -17.73 2.51
C ALA A 92 9.47 -18.83 2.01
N ASN A 93 10.23 -18.56 0.98
CA ASN A 93 11.04 -19.59 0.32
C ASN A 93 12.47 -19.68 0.83
N HIS A 94 12.91 -18.77 1.68
CA HIS A 94 14.23 -18.78 2.31
C HIS A 94 15.39 -19.16 1.35
N LEU A 95 15.36 -18.62 0.13
CA LEU A 95 16.39 -18.89 -0.87
C LEU A 95 17.76 -18.34 -0.47
N PHE A 96 17.74 -17.25 0.26
CA PHE A 96 18.95 -16.60 0.75
C PHE A 96 18.94 -16.59 2.28
N PRO A 97 19.94 -17.22 2.94
CA PRO A 97 20.02 -17.25 4.40
C PRO A 97 19.97 -15.83 5.01
N GLY A 98 19.09 -15.62 5.99
CA GLY A 98 18.95 -14.34 6.68
C GLY A 98 18.14 -13.26 5.95
N MET A 99 17.66 -13.51 4.73
CA MET A 99 16.73 -12.62 4.05
C MET A 99 15.28 -12.96 4.41
N THR A 100 14.53 -11.92 4.80
CA THR A 100 13.09 -11.99 5.08
C THR A 100 12.27 -11.32 3.98
N GLN A 101 12.92 -10.66 3.03
CA GLN A 101 12.29 -9.95 1.92
C GLN A 101 12.29 -10.83 0.67
N GLY A 102 11.21 -10.80 -0.10
CA GLY A 102 11.15 -11.43 -1.41
C GLY A 102 12.14 -10.83 -2.39
N VAL A 103 12.48 -11.59 -3.41
CA VAL A 103 13.37 -11.15 -4.48
C VAL A 103 12.73 -11.36 -5.84
N VAL A 104 13.24 -10.64 -6.83
CA VAL A 104 12.84 -10.81 -8.23
C VAL A 104 14.07 -11.00 -9.10
N VAL A 105 13.92 -11.81 -10.14
CA VAL A 105 14.89 -11.87 -11.24
C VAL A 105 14.34 -11.06 -12.40
N LEU A 106 15.07 -10.05 -12.84
CA LEU A 106 14.70 -9.17 -13.93
C LEU A 106 15.32 -9.65 -15.25
N GLY A 107 14.53 -9.59 -16.32
CA GLY A 107 15.00 -9.76 -17.70
C GLY A 107 14.72 -8.49 -18.49
N ILE A 108 15.78 -7.81 -18.94
CA ILE A 108 15.68 -6.51 -19.57
C ILE A 108 16.55 -6.51 -20.84
N THR A 109 16.03 -5.95 -21.93
CA THR A 109 16.79 -5.66 -23.14
C THR A 109 17.04 -4.15 -23.23
N ALA A 110 18.29 -3.75 -23.32
CA ALA A 110 18.66 -2.35 -23.29
C ALA A 110 18.22 -1.59 -24.55
N LYS A 111 17.63 -0.41 -24.35
CA LYS A 111 17.28 0.56 -25.42
C LYS A 111 16.38 -0.04 -26.53
N GLN A 112 15.51 -0.96 -26.18
CA GLN A 112 14.47 -1.53 -27.04
C GLN A 112 13.14 -1.52 -26.28
N SER A 113 12.03 -1.55 -26.98
CA SER A 113 10.69 -1.68 -26.40
C SER A 113 10.21 -3.14 -26.48
N VAL A 114 9.27 -3.50 -25.63
CA VAL A 114 8.52 -4.76 -25.67
C VAL A 114 7.03 -4.48 -25.50
N ASP A 115 6.19 -5.27 -26.15
CA ASP A 115 4.73 -5.06 -26.12
C ASP A 115 4.09 -5.65 -24.86
N ALA A 116 4.79 -6.59 -24.20
CA ALA A 116 4.30 -7.24 -23.00
C ALA A 116 5.45 -7.62 -22.06
N LEU A 117 5.12 -7.69 -20.77
CA LEU A 117 5.96 -8.24 -19.71
C LEU A 117 5.45 -9.64 -19.34
N VAL A 118 6.32 -10.63 -19.31
CA VAL A 118 6.00 -11.96 -18.79
C VAL A 118 6.33 -12.01 -17.31
N VAL A 119 5.31 -12.14 -16.47
CA VAL A 119 5.43 -12.31 -15.02
C VAL A 119 5.34 -13.80 -14.68
N ARG A 120 6.37 -14.34 -14.04
CA ARG A 120 6.44 -15.74 -13.57
C ARG A 120 6.44 -15.76 -12.05
N GLY A 121 5.53 -16.52 -11.47
CA GLY A 121 5.44 -16.65 -10.02
C GLY A 121 4.02 -16.64 -9.47
N PRO A 122 3.90 -16.79 -8.15
CA PRO A 122 5.00 -16.89 -7.16
C PRO A 122 5.83 -18.15 -7.32
N ILE A 123 7.15 -18.00 -7.18
CA ILE A 123 8.14 -19.08 -7.33
C ILE A 123 8.56 -19.56 -5.95
N SER A 124 8.53 -20.88 -5.75
CA SER A 124 9.03 -21.55 -4.57
C SER A 124 10.39 -22.20 -4.80
N ARG A 125 11.08 -22.56 -3.72
CA ARG A 125 12.36 -23.27 -3.81
C ARG A 125 12.27 -24.58 -4.61
N SER A 126 11.15 -25.28 -4.52
CA SER A 126 10.88 -26.52 -5.25
C SER A 126 10.68 -26.33 -6.75
N ASP A 127 10.42 -25.10 -7.19
CA ASP A 127 10.25 -24.77 -8.62
C ASP A 127 11.58 -24.51 -9.33
N LEU A 128 12.66 -24.35 -8.57
CA LEU A 128 14.00 -24.17 -9.11
C LEU A 128 14.63 -25.54 -9.37
N GLY A 129 14.94 -25.83 -10.64
CA GLY A 129 15.58 -27.09 -11.02
C GLY A 129 16.96 -27.23 -10.39
N ARG A 130 17.27 -28.43 -9.90
CA ARG A 130 18.60 -28.76 -9.32
C ARG A 130 19.68 -28.92 -10.36
N ASP A 131 19.33 -29.46 -11.52
CA ASP A 131 20.32 -29.98 -12.48
C ASP A 131 20.54 -29.10 -13.72
N ASN A 132 19.61 -28.21 -14.09
CA ASN A 132 19.71 -27.39 -15.30
C ASN A 132 19.40 -25.88 -15.08
N GLY A 133 19.26 -25.41 -13.83
CA GLY A 133 19.03 -23.98 -13.51
C GLY A 133 17.73 -23.39 -14.08
N GLY A 134 16.82 -24.22 -14.58
CA GLY A 134 15.55 -23.79 -15.18
C GLY A 134 14.40 -23.70 -14.18
N LEU A 135 13.35 -22.98 -14.55
CA LEU A 135 12.08 -23.00 -13.83
C LEU A 135 11.26 -24.23 -14.20
N SER A 136 10.61 -24.82 -13.20
CA SER A 136 9.59 -25.83 -13.42
C SER A 136 8.47 -25.32 -14.32
N ASN A 137 7.98 -26.15 -15.24
CA ASN A 137 6.78 -25.85 -16.06
C ASN A 137 5.50 -25.65 -15.23
N ARG A 138 5.55 -25.95 -13.93
CA ARG A 138 4.44 -25.73 -12.97
C ARG A 138 4.40 -24.31 -12.44
N VAL A 139 5.43 -23.49 -12.66
CA VAL A 139 5.45 -22.09 -12.26
C VAL A 139 4.42 -21.34 -13.09
N PRO A 140 3.46 -20.70 -12.43
CA PRO A 140 2.47 -19.94 -13.15
C PRO A 140 3.14 -18.76 -13.87
N SER A 141 2.72 -18.53 -15.10
CA SER A 141 3.10 -17.35 -15.88
C SER A 141 1.88 -16.56 -16.29
N PHE A 142 2.08 -15.27 -16.42
CA PHE A 142 1.07 -14.33 -16.87
C PHE A 142 1.73 -13.29 -17.78
N GLU A 143 1.17 -13.12 -18.96
CA GLU A 143 1.59 -12.09 -19.90
C GLU A 143 0.78 -10.83 -19.65
N MET A 144 1.47 -9.75 -19.38
CA MET A 144 0.88 -8.44 -19.09
C MET A 144 1.18 -7.49 -20.24
N GLU A 145 0.21 -7.35 -21.13
CA GLU A 145 0.26 -6.40 -22.23
C GLU A 145 0.42 -4.96 -21.70
N THR A 146 1.25 -4.16 -22.36
CA THR A 146 1.59 -2.79 -21.93
C THR A 146 0.36 -1.92 -21.72
N GLN A 147 -0.66 -2.01 -22.59
CA GLN A 147 -1.88 -1.20 -22.46
C GLN A 147 -2.72 -1.61 -21.24
N ARG A 148 -2.87 -2.91 -20.98
CA ARG A 148 -3.56 -3.42 -19.80
C ARG A 148 -2.83 -3.01 -18.53
N TRP A 149 -1.52 -3.13 -18.51
CA TRP A 149 -0.66 -2.71 -17.42
C TRP A 149 -0.78 -1.23 -17.10
N LYS A 150 -0.75 -0.38 -18.14
CA LYS A 150 -0.94 1.06 -18.01
C LYS A 150 -2.29 1.42 -17.37
N ASN A 151 -3.36 0.72 -17.76
CA ASN A 151 -4.69 0.92 -17.18
C ASN A 151 -4.76 0.51 -15.71
N TRP A 152 -4.19 -0.64 -15.36
CA TRP A 152 -4.18 -1.12 -14.00
C TRP A 152 -3.35 -0.22 -13.06
N ALA A 153 -2.15 0.09 -13.46
CA ALA A 153 -1.16 0.79 -12.65
C ALA A 153 -1.20 2.33 -12.82
N ARG A 154 -2.05 2.86 -13.70
CA ARG A 154 -2.16 4.30 -14.00
C ARG A 154 -0.80 4.99 -14.17
N GLY A 155 0.07 4.39 -14.95
CA GLY A 155 1.42 4.90 -15.25
C GLY A 155 2.46 4.72 -14.16
N THR A 156 2.12 4.14 -13.00
CA THR A 156 3.13 3.81 -11.96
C THR A 156 3.97 2.60 -12.33
N TRP A 157 3.53 1.83 -13.33
CA TRP A 157 4.17 0.60 -13.79
C TRP A 157 4.42 -0.43 -12.67
N ALA A 158 3.58 -0.39 -11.63
CA ALA A 158 3.61 -1.41 -10.59
C ALA A 158 3.11 -2.75 -11.14
N ILE A 159 3.61 -3.85 -10.59
CA ILE A 159 3.25 -5.21 -11.01
C ILE A 159 2.44 -5.85 -9.87
N PRO A 160 1.21 -6.32 -10.13
CA PRO A 160 0.39 -6.91 -9.09
C PRO A 160 0.94 -8.25 -8.61
N ARG A 161 0.72 -8.56 -7.34
CA ARG A 161 0.92 -9.88 -6.78
C ARG A 161 -0.28 -10.74 -7.17
N LEU A 162 -0.04 -11.87 -7.80
CA LEU A 162 -1.09 -12.79 -8.24
C LEU A 162 -1.00 -14.11 -7.48
N PRO A 163 -2.12 -14.72 -7.08
CA PRO A 163 -2.15 -16.03 -6.43
C PRO A 163 -1.49 -17.11 -7.27
N ARG A 164 -0.93 -18.14 -6.61
CA ARG A 164 -0.35 -19.30 -7.30
C ARG A 164 -1.42 -20.20 -7.90
N ASP A 165 -2.53 -20.38 -7.19
CA ASP A 165 -3.67 -21.16 -7.68
C ASP A 165 -4.25 -20.55 -8.95
N ARG A 166 -4.60 -21.38 -9.91
CA ARG A 166 -5.09 -20.95 -11.21
C ARG A 166 -6.49 -20.31 -11.14
N ILE A 167 -7.35 -20.83 -10.25
CA ILE A 167 -8.73 -20.36 -10.12
C ILE A 167 -8.73 -19.00 -9.40
N GLU A 168 -8.04 -18.92 -8.28
CA GLU A 168 -7.87 -17.68 -7.51
C GLU A 168 -7.22 -16.58 -8.38
N ARG A 169 -6.19 -16.93 -9.15
CA ARG A 169 -5.54 -15.98 -10.06
C ARG A 169 -6.52 -15.45 -11.11
N LYS A 170 -7.32 -16.34 -11.73
CA LYS A 170 -8.32 -15.93 -12.71
C LYS A 170 -9.37 -15.01 -12.08
N HIS A 171 -9.72 -15.26 -10.82
CA HIS A 171 -10.63 -14.41 -10.04
C HIS A 171 -10.01 -13.03 -9.79
N THR A 172 -8.80 -12.98 -9.25
CA THR A 172 -8.06 -11.72 -9.00
C THR A 172 -7.89 -10.91 -10.28
N LEU A 173 -7.53 -11.53 -11.41
CA LEU A 173 -7.40 -10.83 -12.69
C LEU A 173 -8.72 -10.20 -13.15
N LYS A 174 -9.86 -10.88 -12.96
CA LYS A 174 -11.18 -10.31 -13.26
C LYS A 174 -11.51 -9.10 -12.38
N ILE A 175 -11.17 -9.17 -11.09
CA ILE A 175 -11.32 -8.06 -10.15
C ILE A 175 -10.45 -6.88 -10.59
N LEU A 176 -9.17 -7.11 -10.91
CA LEU A 176 -8.28 -6.07 -11.38
C LEU A 176 -8.81 -5.40 -12.66
N ASP A 177 -9.29 -6.15 -13.65
CA ASP A 177 -9.85 -5.59 -14.88
C ASP A 177 -11.13 -4.77 -14.64
N ARG A 178 -11.99 -5.23 -13.74
CA ARG A 178 -13.23 -4.53 -13.37
C ARG A 178 -12.91 -3.23 -12.64
N LEU A 179 -12.13 -3.32 -11.57
CA LEU A 179 -11.85 -2.20 -10.69
C LEU A 179 -10.88 -1.18 -11.30
N ALA A 180 -10.05 -1.56 -12.26
CA ALA A 180 -9.16 -0.63 -12.95
C ALA A 180 -9.90 0.51 -13.66
N LYS A 181 -11.14 0.29 -14.04
CA LYS A 181 -12.00 1.25 -14.75
C LYS A 181 -12.61 2.31 -13.84
N LEU A 182 -12.63 2.05 -12.53
CA LEU A 182 -13.26 2.93 -11.55
C LEU A 182 -12.34 4.12 -11.18
N PRO A 183 -12.91 5.27 -10.78
CA PRO A 183 -12.14 6.38 -10.24
C PRO A 183 -11.41 5.94 -8.96
N ARG A 184 -10.28 6.56 -8.67
CA ARG A 184 -9.53 6.30 -7.43
C ARG A 184 -9.96 7.28 -6.34
N LEU A 185 -9.92 6.83 -5.10
CA LEU A 185 -10.32 7.65 -3.95
C LEU A 185 -9.59 9.01 -3.91
N GLY A 186 -8.33 9.06 -4.29
CA GLY A 186 -7.52 10.28 -4.34
C GLY A 186 -7.62 11.09 -5.65
N ASP A 187 -8.45 10.69 -6.61
CA ASP A 187 -8.60 11.42 -7.88
C ASP A 187 -9.32 12.77 -7.66
N LYS A 188 -9.00 13.75 -8.50
CA LYS A 188 -9.63 15.09 -8.44
C LYS A 188 -11.08 15.10 -8.86
N ASP A 189 -11.46 14.17 -9.70
CA ASP A 189 -12.81 13.95 -10.23
C ASP A 189 -13.58 12.87 -9.47
N HIS A 190 -13.02 12.37 -8.37
CA HIS A 190 -13.71 11.42 -7.52
C HIS A 190 -14.92 12.05 -6.83
N TYR A 191 -15.99 11.29 -6.63
CA TYR A 191 -17.23 11.74 -6.00
C TYR A 191 -17.05 12.44 -4.63
N LEU A 192 -16.04 12.02 -3.85
CA LEU A 192 -15.68 12.65 -2.57
C LEU A 192 -14.67 13.79 -2.71
N ALA A 193 -14.36 14.23 -3.93
CA ALA A 193 -13.55 15.41 -4.19
C ALA A 193 -14.44 16.64 -4.45
N THR A 194 -13.94 17.84 -4.16
CA THR A 194 -14.65 19.10 -4.43
C THR A 194 -13.68 20.25 -4.68
N ASN A 195 -14.00 21.16 -5.59
CA ASN A 195 -13.27 22.40 -5.85
C ASN A 195 -11.73 22.25 -5.90
N GLY A 196 -11.24 21.15 -6.50
CA GLY A 196 -9.81 20.84 -6.56
C GLY A 196 -9.21 20.20 -5.31
N HIS A 197 -10.02 19.96 -4.27
CA HIS A 197 -9.61 19.23 -3.06
C HIS A 197 -9.94 17.75 -3.23
N CYS A 198 -8.90 16.92 -3.33
CA CYS A 198 -9.03 15.46 -3.35
C CYS A 198 -9.19 14.92 -1.92
N VAL A 199 -9.72 13.71 -1.82
CA VAL A 199 -9.60 12.93 -0.58
C VAL A 199 -8.12 12.76 -0.23
N ARG A 200 -7.80 12.95 1.03
CA ARG A 200 -6.46 12.74 1.57
C ARG A 200 -6.48 11.68 2.65
N VAL A 201 -5.50 10.80 2.58
CA VAL A 201 -5.26 9.84 3.65
C VAL A 201 -4.09 10.34 4.49
N ARG A 202 -4.29 10.39 5.79
CA ARG A 202 -3.31 10.85 6.78
C ARG A 202 -2.93 9.73 7.72
N VAL A 203 -1.69 9.74 8.18
CA VAL A 203 -1.25 8.92 9.32
C VAL A 203 -1.84 9.49 10.61
N GLY A 204 -2.10 8.67 11.59
CA GLY A 204 -2.55 9.08 12.91
C GLY A 204 -1.65 10.13 13.56
N GLU A 205 -2.23 10.95 14.43
CA GLU A 205 -1.66 12.20 14.93
C GLU A 205 -0.43 12.01 15.79
N ILE A 206 -0.30 10.85 16.44
CA ILE A 206 0.71 10.60 17.47
C ILE A 206 1.67 9.50 17.05
N ASP A 207 2.94 9.82 17.00
CA ASP A 207 3.99 8.80 16.98
C ASP A 207 4.08 8.16 18.37
N GLN A 208 3.57 6.93 18.45
CA GLN A 208 3.50 6.19 19.71
C GLN A 208 4.89 5.84 20.29
N THR A 209 5.92 5.77 19.47
CA THR A 209 7.29 5.48 19.93
C THR A 209 7.89 6.67 20.66
N SER A 210 7.75 7.85 20.10
CA SER A 210 8.27 9.11 20.68
C SER A 210 7.46 9.56 21.90
N HIS A 211 6.20 9.13 22.03
CA HIS A 211 5.27 9.60 23.05
C HIS A 211 4.79 8.49 24.00
N VAL A 212 5.54 7.41 24.17
CA VAL A 212 5.15 6.26 24.99
C VAL A 212 4.73 6.65 26.42
N LYS A 213 5.40 7.65 27.02
CA LYS A 213 5.12 8.14 28.39
C LYS A 213 3.79 8.89 28.51
N LYS A 214 3.16 9.27 27.38
CA LYS A 214 1.84 9.94 27.34
C LYS A 214 0.72 8.98 26.97
N ILE A 215 0.99 7.70 26.94
CA ILE A 215 0.03 6.64 26.67
C ILE A 215 -0.10 5.81 27.95
N ASP A 216 -1.32 5.71 28.48
CA ASP A 216 -1.63 5.03 29.73
C ASP A 216 -2.77 4.02 29.53
N THR A 217 -3.07 3.23 30.55
CA THR A 217 -4.19 2.28 30.52
C THR A 217 -5.52 3.00 30.66
N TRP A 218 -6.51 2.62 29.86
CA TRP A 218 -7.85 3.21 29.86
C TRP A 218 -8.55 3.03 31.20
N VAL A 219 -9.07 4.15 31.73
CA VAL A 219 -9.90 4.16 32.92
C VAL A 219 -11.22 4.87 32.61
N LYS A 220 -12.34 4.16 32.76
CA LYS A 220 -13.69 4.71 32.55
C LYS A 220 -13.94 5.90 33.48
N GLY A 221 -14.48 6.98 32.93
CA GLY A 221 -14.84 8.19 33.70
C GLY A 221 -13.74 9.26 33.78
N ARG A 222 -12.52 8.98 33.35
CA ARG A 222 -11.48 10.03 33.20
C ARG A 222 -11.76 10.88 31.96
N ARG A 223 -11.40 12.19 32.03
CA ARG A 223 -11.46 13.11 30.88
C ARG A 223 -10.40 12.81 29.80
N ASN A 224 -9.65 11.73 29.95
CA ASN A 224 -8.63 11.29 29.01
C ASN A 224 -9.27 10.69 27.77
N ARG A 225 -8.57 10.76 26.65
CA ARG A 225 -9.08 10.37 25.34
C ARG A 225 -8.72 8.94 25.01
N PRO A 226 -9.62 8.16 24.37
CA PRO A 226 -9.25 6.85 23.82
C PRO A 226 -8.10 7.02 22.84
N PHE A 227 -7.06 6.18 22.97
CA PHE A 227 -5.92 6.13 22.07
C PHE A 227 -6.00 4.92 21.16
N ILE A 228 -6.35 5.14 19.91
CA ILE A 228 -6.61 4.07 18.94
C ILE A 228 -5.35 3.75 18.14
N ARG A 229 -5.03 2.45 18.08
CA ARG A 229 -3.89 1.88 17.35
C ARG A 229 -4.37 0.83 16.35
N GLY A 230 -3.49 0.38 15.44
CA GLY A 230 -3.79 -0.69 14.50
C GLY A 230 -4.30 -1.98 15.14
N VAL A 231 -3.82 -2.32 16.34
CA VAL A 231 -4.25 -3.51 17.10
C VAL A 231 -5.73 -3.50 17.53
N HIS A 232 -6.39 -2.33 17.47
CA HIS A 232 -7.81 -2.20 17.82
C HIS A 232 -8.75 -2.58 16.68
N PHE A 233 -8.27 -2.63 15.43
CA PHE A 233 -9.09 -2.98 14.28
C PHE A 233 -9.24 -4.51 14.20
N CYS A 234 -10.40 -4.98 14.56
CA CYS A 234 -10.74 -6.40 14.61
C CYS A 234 -11.87 -6.71 13.65
N GLU A 235 -12.02 -7.99 13.34
CA GLU A 235 -13.08 -8.54 12.50
C GLU A 235 -13.88 -9.54 13.30
N ASP A 236 -15.20 -9.46 13.25
CA ASP A 236 -16.12 -10.43 13.85
C ASP A 236 -16.32 -11.64 12.91
N GLU A 237 -17.00 -12.68 13.40
CA GLU A 237 -17.25 -13.92 12.65
C GLU A 237 -18.07 -13.68 11.36
N ASP A 238 -18.88 -12.64 11.31
CA ASP A 238 -19.66 -12.23 10.13
C ASP A 238 -18.88 -11.34 9.14
N GLY A 239 -17.59 -11.05 9.44
CA GLY A 239 -16.73 -10.19 8.63
C GLY A 239 -16.87 -8.68 8.92
N SER A 240 -17.68 -8.28 9.90
CA SER A 240 -17.83 -6.88 10.30
C SER A 240 -16.58 -6.35 10.99
N ILE A 241 -16.13 -5.16 10.61
CA ILE A 241 -14.96 -4.52 11.23
C ILE A 241 -15.41 -3.63 12.37
N PHE A 242 -14.75 -3.78 13.52
CA PHE A 242 -15.04 -3.02 14.73
C PHE A 242 -13.77 -2.58 15.46
N ILE A 243 -13.94 -1.61 16.37
CA ILE A 243 -12.85 -1.14 17.25
C ILE A 243 -12.92 -1.84 18.59
N ARG A 244 -11.95 -2.71 18.87
CA ARG A 244 -11.79 -3.40 20.16
C ARG A 244 -11.16 -2.47 21.18
N HIS A 245 -11.95 -1.55 21.72
CA HIS A 245 -11.54 -0.62 22.78
C HIS A 245 -12.72 -0.36 23.73
N PRO A 246 -12.53 -0.26 25.07
CA PRO A 246 -13.62 -0.08 26.03
C PRO A 246 -14.48 1.18 25.83
N ALA A 247 -13.98 2.16 25.12
CA ALA A 247 -14.76 3.34 24.75
C ALA A 247 -15.79 3.09 23.64
N PHE A 248 -15.66 1.96 22.89
CA PHE A 248 -16.52 1.60 21.77
C PHE A 248 -17.39 0.38 22.06
N ARG A 249 -16.89 -0.57 22.84
CA ARG A 249 -17.58 -1.83 23.19
C ARG A 249 -17.43 -2.13 24.67
N THR A 250 -18.47 -2.69 25.28
CA THR A 250 -18.51 -3.09 26.69
C THR A 250 -18.13 -4.57 26.90
N ASP A 251 -18.16 -5.36 25.85
CA ASP A 251 -17.94 -6.81 25.84
C ASP A 251 -16.49 -7.22 25.58
N ILE A 252 -15.52 -6.35 25.91
CA ILE A 252 -14.11 -6.65 25.72
C ILE A 252 -13.68 -7.70 26.73
N PRO A 253 -13.07 -8.82 26.26
CA PRO A 253 -12.61 -9.87 27.15
C PRO A 253 -11.64 -9.34 28.21
N SER A 254 -11.74 -9.84 29.43
CA SER A 254 -10.82 -9.55 30.54
C SER A 254 -9.34 -9.87 30.24
N ARG A 255 -9.08 -10.61 29.15
CA ARG A 255 -7.74 -10.93 28.62
C ARG A 255 -7.24 -9.93 27.56
N ALA A 256 -7.93 -8.82 27.34
CA ALA A 256 -7.41 -7.76 26.48
C ALA A 256 -6.05 -7.31 27.02
N ASN A 257 -5.03 -7.31 26.15
CA ASN A 257 -3.70 -6.87 26.56
C ASN A 257 -3.68 -5.35 26.78
N GLU A 258 -2.72 -4.85 27.56
CA GLU A 258 -2.58 -3.40 27.86
C GLU A 258 -2.54 -2.52 26.61
N ARG A 259 -2.06 -3.05 25.47
CA ARG A 259 -2.05 -2.31 24.19
C ARG A 259 -3.45 -2.05 23.64
N GLN A 260 -4.44 -2.89 24.01
CA GLN A 260 -5.84 -2.74 23.60
C GLN A 260 -6.64 -1.81 24.52
N LEU A 261 -6.07 -1.45 25.68
CA LEU A 261 -6.69 -0.60 26.68
C LEU A 261 -5.99 0.76 26.79
N ALA A 262 -5.64 1.37 25.68
CA ALA A 262 -4.81 2.57 25.66
C ALA A 262 -5.64 3.85 25.73
N MET A 263 -5.16 4.83 26.51
CA MET A 263 -5.66 6.19 26.51
C MET A 263 -4.53 7.21 26.33
N TRP A 264 -4.85 8.35 25.76
CA TRP A 264 -3.95 9.47 25.63
C TRP A 264 -4.10 10.42 26.83
N ILE A 265 -3.00 10.66 27.54
CA ILE A 265 -2.92 11.57 28.70
C ILE A 265 -2.13 12.84 28.39
N GLY A 266 -1.60 12.97 27.18
CA GLY A 266 -0.87 14.17 26.76
C GLY A 266 -1.81 15.35 26.47
N GLU A 267 -1.27 16.55 26.49
CA GLU A 267 -1.98 17.74 26.06
C GLU A 267 -2.29 17.64 24.56
N SER A 268 -3.50 17.97 24.20
CA SER A 268 -3.91 18.18 22.81
C SER A 268 -5.03 19.22 22.80
N ASN A 269 -4.72 20.38 22.26
CA ASN A 269 -5.71 21.45 22.04
C ASN A 269 -6.61 21.15 20.85
N GLN A 270 -6.32 20.10 20.08
CA GLN A 270 -7.04 19.76 18.88
C GLN A 270 -8.20 18.82 19.21
N ARG A 271 -9.41 19.21 18.84
CA ARG A 271 -10.57 18.33 18.84
C ARG A 271 -10.63 17.60 17.50
N TYR A 272 -10.58 16.28 17.57
CA TYR A 272 -10.73 15.42 16.40
C TYR A 272 -12.20 14.98 16.32
N GLY A 273 -12.90 15.42 15.30
CA GLY A 273 -14.29 15.01 15.05
C GLY A 273 -14.40 13.54 14.61
N VAL A 274 -15.64 13.09 14.43
CA VAL A 274 -15.95 11.76 13.88
C VAL A 274 -15.29 11.61 12.51
N ARG A 275 -14.62 10.48 12.28
CA ARG A 275 -13.89 10.17 11.05
C ARG A 275 -13.78 8.67 10.82
N ILE A 276 -13.41 8.27 9.61
CA ILE A 276 -13.08 6.87 9.32
C ILE A 276 -11.57 6.65 9.31
N ALA A 277 -11.17 5.50 9.79
CA ALA A 277 -9.78 5.12 9.87
C ALA A 277 -9.57 3.65 9.49
N CYS A 278 -8.34 3.32 9.12
CA CYS A 278 -7.91 1.99 8.71
C CYS A 278 -6.62 1.62 9.42
N GLN A 279 -6.46 0.35 9.72
CA GLN A 279 -5.20 -0.21 10.22
C GLN A 279 -4.07 0.07 9.22
N ALA A 280 -2.93 0.62 9.71
CA ALA A 280 -1.79 0.96 8.87
C ALA A 280 -0.73 -0.15 8.78
N ILE A 281 -0.76 -1.16 9.66
CA ILE A 281 0.19 -2.27 9.66
C ILE A 281 -0.60 -3.58 9.65
N VAL A 282 -0.38 -4.41 8.64
CA VAL A 282 -1.04 -5.70 8.44
C VAL A 282 0.01 -6.78 8.31
N ASN A 283 -0.03 -7.79 9.19
CA ASN A 283 0.87 -8.93 9.09
C ASN A 283 0.52 -9.82 7.89
N ALA A 284 1.51 -10.53 7.36
CA ALA A 284 1.35 -11.43 6.21
C ALA A 284 0.30 -12.54 6.44
N HIS A 285 0.04 -12.90 7.71
CA HIS A 285 -0.92 -13.95 8.09
C HIS A 285 -2.33 -13.43 8.38
N GLN A 286 -2.58 -12.12 8.25
CA GLN A 286 -3.93 -11.59 8.41
C GLN A 286 -4.75 -11.88 7.14
N ASP A 287 -5.94 -12.42 7.32
CA ASP A 287 -6.83 -12.80 6.21
C ASP A 287 -7.35 -11.57 5.45
N ARG A 288 -7.40 -10.40 6.10
CA ARG A 288 -7.86 -9.15 5.53
C ARG A 288 -6.81 -8.05 5.66
N ARG A 289 -6.54 -7.32 4.56
CA ARG A 289 -5.62 -6.19 4.52
C ARG A 289 -6.29 -4.88 4.90
N LEU A 290 -7.49 -4.64 4.39
CA LEU A 290 -8.26 -3.43 4.66
C LEU A 290 -9.24 -3.65 5.80
N ARG A 291 -9.10 -2.87 6.88
CA ARG A 291 -10.02 -2.84 8.02
C ARG A 291 -10.38 -1.41 8.34
N TRP A 292 -11.50 -0.95 7.80
CA TRP A 292 -12.00 0.39 8.01
C TRP A 292 -13.05 0.42 9.12
N ALA A 293 -12.98 1.41 9.99
CA ALA A 293 -13.98 1.62 11.05
C ALA A 293 -14.22 3.11 11.28
N VAL A 294 -15.42 3.43 11.79
CA VAL A 294 -15.76 4.76 12.26
C VAL A 294 -15.12 5.00 13.63
N ILE A 295 -14.44 6.12 13.76
CA ILE A 295 -13.81 6.58 14.99
C ILE A 295 -14.61 7.74 15.55
N SER A 296 -15.08 7.59 16.80
CA SER A 296 -15.88 8.60 17.51
C SER A 296 -15.09 9.87 17.77
N ASP A 297 -15.82 10.96 18.00
CA ASP A 297 -15.24 12.25 18.38
C ASP A 297 -14.36 12.13 19.64
N GLY A 298 -13.32 12.93 19.69
CA GLY A 298 -12.41 13.01 20.83
C GLY A 298 -11.36 11.91 20.92
N CYS A 299 -11.38 10.87 20.07
CA CYS A 299 -10.34 9.85 20.00
C CYS A 299 -9.05 10.39 19.37
N VAL A 300 -7.91 9.89 19.83
CA VAL A 300 -6.57 10.17 19.28
C VAL A 300 -6.04 8.94 18.56
N LEU A 301 -5.47 9.11 17.37
CA LEU A 301 -4.94 8.02 16.57
C LEU A 301 -3.42 7.95 16.67
N GLY A 302 -2.90 6.73 16.89
CA GLY A 302 -1.47 6.44 16.79
C GLY A 302 -1.02 6.28 15.32
N ASN A 303 0.27 6.41 15.09
CA ASN A 303 0.90 6.27 13.76
C ASN A 303 0.78 4.86 13.12
N SER A 304 0.19 3.90 13.80
CA SER A 304 -0.21 2.58 13.26
C SER A 304 -1.63 2.57 12.65
N VAL A 305 -2.23 3.75 12.48
CA VAL A 305 -3.57 3.96 11.93
C VAL A 305 -3.50 5.02 10.86
N ASN A 306 -4.19 4.80 9.74
CA ASN A 306 -4.45 5.80 8.71
C ASN A 306 -5.89 6.29 8.82
N HIS A 307 -6.18 7.54 8.46
CA HIS A 307 -7.53 8.07 8.44
C HIS A 307 -7.79 8.93 7.20
N ILE A 308 -9.06 9.01 6.80
CA ILE A 308 -9.48 9.86 5.67
C ILE A 308 -9.85 11.25 6.17
N GLU A 309 -9.30 12.24 5.48
CA GLU A 309 -9.64 13.64 5.64
C GLU A 309 -10.60 14.07 4.52
N LEU A 310 -11.85 14.34 4.88
CA LEU A 310 -12.88 14.82 3.95
C LEU A 310 -13.01 16.34 4.06
N HIS A 311 -13.16 17.00 2.91
CA HIS A 311 -13.41 18.46 2.86
C HIS A 311 -14.75 18.80 3.54
N PRO A 312 -14.88 19.95 4.21
CA PRO A 312 -16.11 20.34 4.90
C PRO A 312 -17.38 20.36 4.01
N GLU A 313 -17.24 20.70 2.73
CA GLU A 313 -18.35 20.65 1.76
C GLU A 313 -18.84 19.24 1.52
N ILE A 314 -17.91 18.29 1.38
CA ILE A 314 -18.25 16.87 1.23
C ILE A 314 -18.94 16.35 2.50
N LYS A 315 -18.47 16.73 3.69
CA LYS A 315 -19.15 16.37 4.95
C LYS A 315 -20.59 16.88 4.98
N ARG A 316 -20.83 18.14 4.58
CA ARG A 316 -22.19 18.71 4.50
C ARG A 316 -23.06 17.92 3.52
N PHE A 317 -22.56 17.69 2.32
CA PHE A 317 -23.25 16.89 1.31
C PHE A 317 -23.61 15.48 1.82
N LEU A 318 -22.67 14.81 2.49
CA LEU A 318 -22.91 13.48 3.07
C LEU A 318 -23.97 13.52 4.20
N ILE A 319 -23.99 14.57 5.03
CA ILE A 319 -25.01 14.77 6.06
C ILE A 319 -26.40 14.95 5.43
N GLU A 320 -26.51 15.80 4.41
CA GLU A 320 -27.78 16.03 3.68
C GLU A 320 -28.34 14.73 3.09
N LYS A 321 -27.43 13.87 2.58
CA LYS A 321 -27.82 12.62 1.94
C LYS A 321 -28.16 11.49 2.92
N HIS A 322 -27.45 11.38 4.04
CA HIS A 322 -27.53 10.25 4.96
C HIS A 322 -28.13 10.60 6.33
N GLY A 323 -28.55 11.86 6.53
CA GLY A 323 -29.14 12.36 7.77
C GLY A 323 -28.12 12.76 8.85
N SER A 324 -26.98 12.07 8.94
CA SER A 324 -25.89 12.44 9.87
C SER A 324 -24.52 12.08 9.28
N LEU A 325 -23.48 12.75 9.77
CA LEU A 325 -22.10 12.41 9.38
C LEU A 325 -21.73 10.99 9.81
N GLU A 326 -22.14 10.55 10.98
CA GLU A 326 -21.83 9.23 11.50
C GLU A 326 -22.44 8.14 10.62
N THR A 327 -23.74 8.25 10.27
CA THR A 327 -24.41 7.33 9.35
C THR A 327 -23.70 7.28 7.99
N ALA A 328 -23.33 8.45 7.45
CA ALA A 328 -22.61 8.52 6.18
C ALA A 328 -21.23 7.85 6.24
N LEU A 329 -20.52 8.00 7.35
CA LEU A 329 -19.21 7.37 7.52
C LEU A 329 -19.31 5.86 7.73
N HIS A 330 -20.36 5.37 8.40
CA HIS A 330 -20.64 3.93 8.48
C HIS A 330 -20.90 3.33 7.08
N TRP A 331 -21.78 3.96 6.30
CA TRP A 331 -22.01 3.59 4.91
C TRP A 331 -20.71 3.58 4.08
N LEU A 332 -19.86 4.60 4.22
CA LEU A 332 -18.58 4.66 3.51
C LEU A 332 -17.60 3.57 3.98
N CYS A 333 -17.61 3.22 5.27
CA CYS A 333 -16.83 2.10 5.79
C CYS A 333 -17.27 0.75 5.20
N GLU A 334 -18.56 0.53 5.02
CA GLU A 334 -19.08 -0.69 4.38
C GLU A 334 -18.55 -0.83 2.95
N LEU A 335 -18.59 0.26 2.17
CA LEU A 335 -18.03 0.28 0.82
C LEU A 335 -16.52 0.00 0.81
N LEU A 336 -15.77 0.65 1.72
CA LEU A 336 -14.31 0.51 1.80
C LEU A 336 -13.87 -0.87 2.35
N ASN A 337 -14.78 -1.59 3.00
CA ASN A 337 -14.57 -2.94 3.49
C ASN A 337 -15.03 -4.02 2.49
N ASP A 338 -15.38 -3.67 1.26
CA ASP A 338 -15.72 -4.65 0.22
C ASP A 338 -14.56 -5.60 -0.05
N ASN A 339 -14.87 -6.89 -0.21
CA ASN A 339 -13.86 -7.93 -0.41
C ASN A 339 -13.05 -7.72 -1.70
N SER A 340 -13.66 -7.18 -2.76
CA SER A 340 -12.94 -6.90 -4.01
C SER A 340 -11.93 -5.77 -3.84
N LEU A 341 -12.20 -4.78 -2.97
CA LEU A 341 -11.22 -3.75 -2.60
C LEU A 341 -10.07 -4.32 -1.76
N ASP A 342 -10.37 -5.26 -0.87
CA ASP A 342 -9.32 -5.96 -0.12
C ASP A 342 -8.42 -6.78 -1.06
N GLU A 343 -8.98 -7.52 -2.00
CA GLU A 343 -8.21 -8.23 -3.02
C GLU A 343 -7.38 -7.28 -3.89
N TRP A 344 -7.96 -6.16 -4.29
CA TRP A 344 -7.22 -5.10 -4.98
C TRP A 344 -6.02 -4.62 -4.15
N ALA A 345 -6.24 -4.26 -2.89
CA ALA A 345 -5.18 -3.78 -1.99
C ALA A 345 -4.09 -4.83 -1.77
N ARG A 346 -4.44 -6.11 -1.68
CA ARG A 346 -3.48 -7.23 -1.59
C ARG A 346 -2.62 -7.35 -2.83
N ALA A 347 -3.22 -7.27 -4.00
CA ALA A 347 -2.51 -7.37 -5.28
C ALA A 347 -1.44 -6.28 -5.43
N TRP A 348 -1.71 -5.07 -4.96
CA TRP A 348 -0.80 -3.92 -5.08
C TRP A 348 0.07 -3.67 -3.85
N SER A 349 -0.03 -4.50 -2.81
CA SER A 349 0.74 -4.29 -1.59
C SER A 349 2.24 -4.44 -1.81
N ALA A 350 3.00 -3.44 -1.35
CA ALA A 350 4.46 -3.45 -1.42
C ALA A 350 5.11 -4.16 -0.22
N ASN A 351 4.48 -4.05 0.97
CA ASN A 351 5.00 -4.56 2.24
C ASN A 351 3.87 -4.71 3.27
N ASN A 352 4.20 -4.93 4.53
CA ASN A 352 3.24 -5.06 5.63
C ASN A 352 2.55 -3.72 6.02
N ASN A 353 3.02 -2.58 5.52
CA ASN A 353 2.38 -1.31 5.76
C ASN A 353 1.28 -1.07 4.70
N VAL A 354 0.13 -0.59 5.17
CA VAL A 354 -0.91 -0.03 4.30
C VAL A 354 -0.61 1.45 4.17
N ASN A 355 0.06 1.81 3.07
CA ASN A 355 0.55 3.18 2.88
C ASN A 355 -0.58 4.11 2.42
N ASN A 356 -0.49 5.39 2.76
CA ASN A 356 -1.49 6.40 2.39
C ASN A 356 -1.75 6.45 0.88
N TYR A 357 -0.69 6.41 0.07
CA TYR A 357 -0.82 6.41 -1.39
C TYR A 357 -1.51 5.15 -1.93
N GLU A 358 -1.37 3.98 -1.26
CA GLU A 358 -2.09 2.76 -1.63
C GLU A 358 -3.60 2.93 -1.38
N LEU A 359 -3.97 3.57 -0.25
CA LEU A 359 -5.36 3.87 0.09
C LEU A 359 -5.96 4.93 -0.83
N GLU A 360 -5.21 5.98 -1.20
CA GLU A 360 -5.64 6.99 -2.16
C GLU A 360 -5.83 6.40 -3.58
N MET A 361 -5.17 5.28 -3.88
CA MET A 361 -5.30 4.55 -5.14
C MET A 361 -6.37 3.46 -5.13
N LEU A 362 -7.16 3.32 -4.05
CA LEU A 362 -8.30 2.39 -4.03
C LEU A 362 -9.35 2.78 -5.08
N PRO A 363 -9.77 1.83 -5.94
CA PRO A 363 -10.81 2.07 -6.93
C PRO A 363 -12.18 2.03 -6.25
N LEU A 364 -12.80 3.19 -6.09
CA LEU A 364 -14.10 3.31 -5.44
C LEU A 364 -15.06 4.11 -6.31
N ALA A 365 -16.05 3.46 -6.91
CA ALA A 365 -17.16 4.12 -7.55
C ALA A 365 -18.30 4.24 -6.55
N ILE A 366 -18.76 5.45 -6.33
CA ILE A 366 -19.98 5.72 -5.58
C ILE A 366 -21.01 6.15 -6.60
N GLU A 367 -21.82 5.22 -7.08
CA GLU A 367 -22.98 5.52 -7.92
C GLU A 367 -24.15 5.92 -7.02
N VAL A 368 -24.55 7.15 -7.15
CA VAL A 368 -25.82 7.62 -6.58
C VAL A 368 -26.88 7.47 -7.64
N ALA A 369 -27.66 6.41 -7.54
CA ALA A 369 -28.86 6.32 -8.37
C ALA A 369 -29.76 7.52 -8.09
N PRO A 370 -30.16 8.31 -9.10
CA PRO A 370 -30.87 9.58 -8.86
C PRO A 370 -32.26 9.42 -8.24
N GLU A 371 -32.83 8.22 -8.15
CA GLU A 371 -34.23 8.07 -7.75
C GLU A 371 -34.57 6.94 -6.75
N ILE A 372 -33.66 6.08 -6.40
CA ILE A 372 -33.97 5.01 -5.42
C ILE A 372 -32.71 4.75 -4.59
N GLY A 373 -32.63 5.26 -3.40
CA GLY A 373 -31.62 5.10 -2.35
C GLY A 373 -30.73 3.83 -2.29
N THR A 374 -30.42 3.21 -3.41
CA THR A 374 -29.52 2.08 -3.53
C THR A 374 -28.24 2.54 -4.19
N VAL A 375 -27.17 2.51 -3.42
CA VAL A 375 -25.80 2.65 -3.90
C VAL A 375 -25.39 1.32 -4.51
N ARG A 376 -24.96 1.33 -5.77
CA ARG A 376 -24.27 0.20 -6.39
C ARG A 376 -22.78 0.51 -6.43
N VAL A 377 -21.98 -0.35 -5.83
CA VAL A 377 -20.51 -0.33 -5.90
C VAL A 377 -20.01 -1.03 -7.16
#